data_4fbb79011ef37a58722a1a1ee66fb6cd
#
_entry.id   4fbb79011ef37a58722a1a1ee66fb6cd
#
_cell.length_a   1.000
_cell.length_b   1.000
_cell.length_c   1.000
_cell.angle_alpha   90.00
_cell.angle_beta   90.00
_cell.angle_gamma   90.00
#
_symmetry.space_group_name_H-M   'P 1'
#
loop_
_entity.id
_entity.type
_entity.pdbx_description
1 polymer ?
#
loop_
_entity_poly.entity_id
_entity_poly.type
_entity_poly.pdbx_seq_one_letter_code
_entity_poly.pdbx_strand_id
1 'polypeptide(L)'
;MAAGKRLWFHSLALIHHLVTLTALARVDWKGSNNEKLMQIHEFSDRFFTTWNFIFQVIYLTCAVLHDVGEINPDLVERFWPHHQLMKKCATARDFIFSTIVFPCSIMVAALFWIVFNYDRELVMPQAVDLVLPPFVNHAIHTDILIVVALELLLGDKKKPHSKRNASLCWLGAVIVVYYAVFLGTYYSTGRWIYAIFNLWNWTERAIFLVLNAVGLYILFFVGAHAQELAEQYHKIKENRMTKLKNGGLSKIEKNGDINTNSQGNNETKEDNMANFQDGGPSKIEENGAIKHQESNGEKLRKYSGLTRICERTDLFAD
;
A
#
# COMPACT_ATOMS: atom_id res chain seq x y z
N MET A 1 -2.43 1.98 13.09
CA MET A 1 -2.30 0.51 13.27
C MET A 1 -1.31 0.25 14.40
N ALA A 2 -1.42 -0.86 15.14
CA ALA A 2 -0.39 -1.17 16.15
C ALA A 2 0.97 -1.40 15.46
N ALA A 3 2.03 -0.76 15.96
CA ALA A 3 3.40 -0.84 15.43
C ALA A 3 3.86 -2.29 15.20
N GLY A 4 3.45 -3.23 16.07
CA GLY A 4 3.75 -4.65 15.93
C GLY A 4 3.24 -5.28 14.62
N LYS A 5 2.05 -4.90 14.13
CA LYS A 5 1.52 -5.45 12.86
C LYS A 5 2.32 -4.97 11.65
N ARG A 6 2.80 -3.70 11.68
CA ARG A 6 3.67 -3.18 10.62
C ARG A 6 5.01 -3.88 10.62
N LEU A 7 5.62 -4.05 11.80
CA LEU A 7 6.89 -4.76 11.92
C LEU A 7 6.80 -6.18 11.36
N TRP A 8 5.73 -6.92 11.66
CA TRP A 8 5.51 -8.25 11.10
C TRP A 8 5.44 -8.22 9.58
N PHE A 9 4.64 -7.31 9.01
CA PHE A 9 4.51 -7.17 7.55
C PHE A 9 5.86 -6.83 6.89
N HIS A 10 6.54 -5.78 7.35
CA HIS A 10 7.81 -5.36 6.77
C HIS A 10 8.91 -6.43 6.92
N SER A 11 8.94 -7.13 8.06
CA SER A 11 9.91 -8.21 8.29
C SER A 11 9.66 -9.40 7.37
N LEU A 12 8.40 -9.85 7.21
CA LEU A 12 8.05 -10.94 6.30
C LEU A 12 8.35 -10.58 4.85
N ALA A 13 8.00 -9.35 4.43
CA ALA A 13 8.31 -8.87 3.09
C ALA A 13 9.82 -8.79 2.84
N LEU A 14 10.60 -8.31 3.81
CA LEU A 14 12.06 -8.26 3.71
C LEU A 14 12.66 -9.66 3.62
N ILE A 15 12.22 -10.59 4.47
CA ILE A 15 12.67 -12.00 4.43
C ILE A 15 12.36 -12.61 3.07
N HIS A 16 11.15 -12.42 2.54
CA HIS A 16 10.76 -12.88 1.20
C HIS A 16 11.72 -12.36 0.13
N HIS A 17 12.04 -11.05 0.15
CA HIS A 17 12.97 -10.46 -0.80
C HIS A 17 14.40 -11.01 -0.65
N LEU A 18 14.89 -11.21 0.58
CA LEU A 18 16.21 -11.79 0.82
C LEU A 18 16.29 -13.26 0.38
N VAL A 19 15.24 -14.04 0.60
CA VAL A 19 15.12 -15.42 0.10
C VAL A 19 15.16 -15.43 -1.43
N THR A 20 14.41 -14.54 -2.08
CA THR A 20 14.40 -14.39 -3.55
C THR A 20 15.78 -14.01 -4.09
N LEU A 21 16.47 -13.04 -3.48
CA LEU A 21 17.85 -12.69 -3.87
C LEU A 21 18.83 -13.87 -3.70
N THR A 22 18.66 -14.62 -2.61
CA THR A 22 19.48 -15.82 -2.36
C THR A 22 19.21 -16.90 -3.41
N ALA A 23 17.96 -17.09 -3.80
CA ALA A 23 17.58 -18.03 -4.86
C ALA A 23 18.17 -17.60 -6.20
N LEU A 24 18.07 -16.31 -6.57
CA LEU A 24 18.67 -15.75 -7.80
C LEU A 24 20.20 -15.91 -7.82
N ALA A 25 20.86 -15.68 -6.70
CA ALA A 25 22.31 -15.82 -6.58
C ALA A 25 22.82 -17.27 -6.72
N ARG A 26 21.94 -18.26 -6.47
CA ARG A 26 22.23 -19.69 -6.56
C ARG A 26 21.90 -20.32 -7.92
N VAL A 27 21.30 -19.56 -8.83
CA VAL A 27 20.97 -20.06 -10.18
C VAL A 27 22.24 -20.39 -10.95
N ASP A 28 22.33 -21.61 -11.45
CA ASP A 28 23.42 -22.01 -12.35
C ASP A 28 23.11 -21.63 -13.79
N TRP A 29 23.40 -20.38 -14.13
CA TRP A 29 23.19 -19.85 -15.48
C TRP A 29 24.11 -20.46 -16.53
N LYS A 30 25.27 -21.00 -16.13
CA LYS A 30 26.31 -21.47 -17.03
C LYS A 30 26.16 -22.95 -17.39
N GLY A 31 25.53 -23.73 -16.53
CA GLY A 31 25.41 -25.19 -16.71
C GLY A 31 24.61 -25.60 -17.94
N SER A 32 23.72 -24.72 -18.46
CA SER A 32 22.84 -25.05 -19.61
C SER A 32 23.49 -24.81 -20.99
N ASN A 33 24.63 -24.16 -21.09
CA ASN A 33 25.31 -23.78 -22.34
C ASN A 33 24.43 -23.05 -23.36
N ASN A 34 23.39 -22.30 -22.87
CA ASN A 34 22.39 -21.60 -23.68
C ASN A 34 22.72 -20.11 -23.78
N GLU A 35 22.88 -19.59 -25.01
CA GLU A 35 23.26 -18.19 -25.24
C GLU A 35 22.30 -17.18 -24.63
N LYS A 36 20.97 -17.45 -24.66
CA LYS A 36 19.97 -16.56 -24.06
C LYS A 36 20.12 -16.49 -22.54
N LEU A 37 20.40 -17.62 -21.88
CA LEU A 37 20.64 -17.65 -20.43
C LEU A 37 21.92 -16.94 -20.06
N MET A 38 22.98 -17.11 -20.85
CA MET A 38 24.24 -16.41 -20.65
C MET A 38 24.07 -14.89 -20.80
N GLN A 39 23.27 -14.43 -21.77
CA GLN A 39 22.97 -13.00 -21.94
C GLN A 39 22.18 -12.45 -20.76
N ILE A 40 21.16 -13.19 -20.26
CA ILE A 40 20.38 -12.79 -19.10
C ILE A 40 21.26 -12.68 -17.86
N HIS A 41 22.16 -13.63 -17.67
CA HIS A 41 23.13 -13.58 -16.57
C HIS A 41 24.08 -12.38 -16.68
N GLU A 42 24.63 -12.14 -17.88
CA GLU A 42 25.54 -11.00 -18.14
C GLU A 42 24.87 -9.65 -17.87
N PHE A 43 23.55 -9.53 -18.14
CA PHE A 43 22.81 -8.29 -17.96
C PHE A 43 21.94 -8.25 -16.70
N SER A 44 22.10 -9.23 -15.79
CA SER A 44 21.22 -9.38 -14.62
C SER A 44 21.17 -8.16 -13.71
N ASP A 45 22.25 -7.42 -13.59
CA ASP A 45 22.38 -6.16 -12.84
C ASP A 45 21.80 -4.93 -13.58
N ARG A 46 21.51 -5.06 -14.87
CA ARG A 46 21.07 -3.96 -15.76
C ARG A 46 19.56 -3.97 -16.02
N PHE A 47 18.86 -5.04 -15.63
CA PHE A 47 17.38 -5.07 -15.73
C PHE A 47 16.74 -4.08 -14.78
N PHE A 48 15.75 -3.34 -15.26
CA PHE A 48 14.99 -2.42 -14.41
C PHE A 48 14.25 -3.14 -13.28
N THR A 49 13.86 -4.40 -13.50
CA THR A 49 13.33 -5.29 -12.46
C THR A 49 14.32 -5.45 -11.30
N THR A 50 15.61 -5.69 -11.58
CA THR A 50 16.64 -5.82 -10.54
C THR A 50 16.79 -4.53 -9.75
N TRP A 51 16.79 -3.37 -10.41
CA TRP A 51 16.85 -2.08 -9.75
C TRP A 51 15.65 -1.84 -8.83
N ASN A 52 14.44 -2.10 -9.35
CA ASN A 52 13.22 -1.97 -8.55
C ASN A 52 13.24 -2.90 -7.33
N PHE A 53 13.70 -4.13 -7.50
CA PHE A 53 13.80 -5.09 -6.41
C PHE A 53 14.78 -4.66 -5.33
N ILE A 54 15.94 -4.12 -5.71
CA ILE A 54 16.93 -3.52 -4.79
C ILE A 54 16.32 -2.31 -4.06
N PHE A 55 15.59 -1.43 -4.75
CA PHE A 55 14.91 -0.30 -4.12
C PHE A 55 13.89 -0.76 -3.08
N GLN A 56 13.16 -1.85 -3.34
CA GLN A 56 12.25 -2.42 -2.35
C GLN A 56 12.99 -2.99 -1.14
N VAL A 57 14.12 -3.66 -1.32
CA VAL A 57 14.94 -4.16 -0.21
C VAL A 57 15.43 -3.01 0.67
N ILE A 58 15.93 -1.93 0.06
CA ILE A 58 16.38 -0.73 0.80
C ILE A 58 15.19 -0.11 1.56
N TYR A 59 14.06 0.04 0.89
CA TYR A 59 12.83 0.54 1.49
C TYR A 59 12.40 -0.30 2.70
N LEU A 60 12.27 -1.63 2.53
CA LEU A 60 11.84 -2.55 3.58
C LEU A 60 12.83 -2.58 4.76
N THR A 61 14.13 -2.48 4.50
CA THR A 61 15.15 -2.36 5.55
C THR A 61 14.94 -1.09 6.37
N CYS A 62 14.73 0.06 5.72
CA CYS A 62 14.42 1.31 6.41
C CYS A 62 13.10 1.21 7.22
N ALA A 63 12.09 0.50 6.68
CA ALA A 63 10.80 0.31 7.33
C ALA A 63 10.92 -0.57 8.58
N VAL A 64 11.64 -1.69 8.50
CA VAL A 64 11.89 -2.58 9.65
C VAL A 64 12.67 -1.84 10.74
N LEU A 65 13.75 -1.14 10.39
CA LEU A 65 14.53 -0.35 11.34
C LEU A 65 13.68 0.70 12.06
N HIS A 66 12.83 1.40 11.31
CA HIS A 66 11.90 2.38 11.89
C HIS A 66 10.90 1.72 12.84
N ASP A 67 10.27 0.60 12.46
CA ASP A 67 9.26 -0.06 13.28
C ASP A 67 9.85 -0.69 14.55
N VAL A 68 11.06 -1.25 14.46
CA VAL A 68 11.82 -1.72 15.65
C VAL A 68 12.07 -0.57 16.62
N GLY A 69 12.49 0.59 16.10
CA GLY A 69 12.74 1.77 16.93
C GLY A 69 11.49 2.36 17.56
N GLU A 70 10.32 2.20 16.92
CA GLU A 70 9.05 2.64 17.49
C GLU A 70 8.56 1.71 18.61
N ILE A 71 8.84 0.39 18.50
CA ILE A 71 8.43 -0.59 19.52
C ILE A 71 9.40 -0.63 20.70
N ASN A 72 10.70 -0.52 20.44
CA ASN A 72 11.76 -0.63 21.45
C ASN A 72 12.70 0.58 21.39
N PRO A 73 12.27 1.76 21.87
CA PRO A 73 13.10 2.95 21.84
C PRO A 73 14.41 2.79 22.64
N ASP A 74 14.38 2.07 23.75
CA ASP A 74 15.56 1.82 24.60
C ASP A 74 16.63 0.99 23.89
N LEU A 75 16.21 0.01 23.07
CA LEU A 75 17.12 -0.80 22.27
C LEU A 75 17.87 0.07 21.24
N VAL A 76 17.13 0.99 20.62
CA VAL A 76 17.71 1.92 19.63
C VAL A 76 18.68 2.88 20.29
N GLU A 77 18.35 3.42 21.46
CA GLU A 77 19.22 4.32 22.21
C GLU A 77 20.52 3.64 22.64
N ARG A 78 20.45 2.36 22.99
CA ARG A 78 21.62 1.55 23.38
C ARG A 78 22.57 1.24 22.22
N PHE A 79 22.06 0.92 21.02
CA PHE A 79 22.88 0.56 19.87
C PHE A 79 23.19 1.74 18.95
N TRP A 80 22.31 2.74 18.90
CA TRP A 80 22.42 3.94 18.08
C TRP A 80 22.00 5.18 18.88
N PRO A 81 22.90 5.77 19.65
CA PRO A 81 22.58 6.89 20.56
C PRO A 81 22.18 8.19 19.85
N HIS A 82 21.79 8.13 18.59
CA HIS A 82 21.34 9.27 17.81
C HIS A 82 19.89 9.12 17.35
N HIS A 83 18.96 9.75 18.04
CA HIS A 83 17.57 9.99 17.61
C HIS A 83 17.43 10.44 16.15
N GLN A 84 18.51 10.99 15.57
CA GLN A 84 18.55 11.42 14.18
C GLN A 84 18.51 10.25 13.19
N LEU A 85 19.03 9.06 13.52
CA LEU A 85 19.01 7.92 12.60
C LEU A 85 17.57 7.45 12.34
N MET A 86 16.75 7.31 13.38
CA MET A 86 15.35 6.90 13.25
C MET A 86 14.53 7.89 12.42
N LYS A 87 14.75 9.20 12.63
CA LYS A 87 14.11 10.23 11.79
C LYS A 87 14.58 10.14 10.34
N LYS A 88 15.86 9.87 10.09
CA LYS A 88 16.39 9.66 8.73
C LYS A 88 15.81 8.42 8.10
N CYS A 89 15.73 7.28 8.81
CA CYS A 89 15.09 6.06 8.30
C CYS A 89 13.61 6.27 7.97
N ALA A 90 12.85 6.94 8.82
CA ALA A 90 11.47 7.29 8.55
C ALA A 90 11.32 8.15 7.28
N THR A 91 12.13 9.21 7.19
CA THR A 91 12.12 10.11 6.02
C THR A 91 12.56 9.39 4.76
N ALA A 92 13.60 8.56 4.81
CA ALA A 92 14.08 7.77 3.69
C ALA A 92 13.03 6.75 3.24
N ARG A 93 12.42 6.01 4.16
CA ARG A 93 11.33 5.09 3.90
C ARG A 93 10.20 5.76 3.12
N ASP A 94 9.66 6.86 3.66
CA ASP A 94 8.52 7.55 3.06
C ASP A 94 8.89 8.15 1.68
N PHE A 95 10.10 8.67 1.55
CA PHE A 95 10.63 9.21 0.30
C PHE A 95 10.83 8.12 -0.75
N ILE A 96 11.52 7.03 -0.43
CA ILE A 96 11.82 5.94 -1.37
C ILE A 96 10.52 5.27 -1.82
N PHE A 97 9.58 5.02 -0.91
CA PHE A 97 8.29 4.43 -1.25
C PHE A 97 7.53 5.27 -2.26
N SER A 98 7.28 6.54 -1.94
CA SER A 98 6.43 7.39 -2.77
C SER A 98 7.09 7.82 -4.08
N THR A 99 8.42 8.00 -4.08
CA THR A 99 9.15 8.53 -5.23
C THR A 99 9.57 7.44 -6.20
N ILE A 100 9.94 6.26 -5.70
CA ILE A 100 10.61 5.23 -6.51
C ILE A 100 9.82 3.91 -6.47
N VAL A 101 9.61 3.33 -5.27
CA VAL A 101 9.06 1.97 -5.14
C VAL A 101 7.66 1.87 -5.74
N PHE A 102 6.77 2.80 -5.42
CA PHE A 102 5.41 2.78 -5.92
C PHE A 102 5.34 2.86 -7.45
N PRO A 103 5.87 3.91 -8.11
CA PRO A 103 5.77 4.03 -9.57
C PRO A 103 6.54 2.93 -10.31
N CYS A 104 7.76 2.58 -9.85
CA CYS A 104 8.60 1.60 -10.53
C CYS A 104 8.01 0.18 -10.43
N SER A 105 7.46 -0.21 -9.28
CA SER A 105 6.87 -1.55 -9.12
C SER A 105 5.68 -1.78 -10.03
N ILE A 106 4.79 -0.78 -10.15
CA ILE A 106 3.64 -0.87 -11.05
C ILE A 106 4.12 -0.93 -12.51
N MET A 107 5.09 -0.08 -12.89
CA MET A 107 5.64 -0.05 -14.23
C MET A 107 6.31 -1.39 -14.60
N VAL A 108 7.16 -1.93 -13.71
CA VAL A 108 7.84 -3.23 -13.93
C VAL A 108 6.83 -4.34 -14.12
N ALA A 109 5.84 -4.46 -13.22
CA ALA A 109 4.85 -5.52 -13.31
C ALA A 109 3.98 -5.39 -14.56
N ALA A 110 3.50 -4.18 -14.88
CA ALA A 110 2.66 -3.93 -16.04
C ALA A 110 3.41 -4.28 -17.35
N LEU A 111 4.61 -3.72 -17.54
CA LEU A 111 5.39 -3.98 -18.75
C LEU A 111 5.78 -5.45 -18.89
N PHE A 112 6.23 -6.07 -17.79
CA PHE A 112 6.62 -7.47 -17.81
C PHE A 112 5.45 -8.35 -18.25
N TRP A 113 4.29 -8.27 -17.58
CA TRP A 113 3.16 -9.14 -17.88
C TRP A 113 2.48 -8.84 -19.23
N ILE A 114 2.49 -7.58 -19.68
CA ILE A 114 2.00 -7.23 -21.03
C ILE A 114 2.87 -7.93 -22.09
N VAL A 115 4.20 -7.79 -22.00
CA VAL A 115 5.10 -8.39 -23.00
C VAL A 115 5.15 -9.91 -22.85
N PHE A 116 5.18 -10.44 -21.62
CA PHE A 116 5.19 -11.87 -21.35
C PHE A 116 3.96 -12.60 -21.92
N ASN A 117 2.77 -12.00 -21.81
CA ASN A 117 1.54 -12.57 -22.35
C ASN A 117 1.43 -12.41 -23.88
N TYR A 118 2.07 -11.38 -24.43
CA TYR A 118 2.14 -11.20 -25.89
C TYR A 118 3.11 -12.19 -26.54
N ASP A 119 4.37 -12.16 -26.10
CA ASP A 119 5.41 -13.13 -26.49
C ASP A 119 6.50 -13.14 -25.40
N ARG A 120 6.55 -14.21 -24.61
CA ARG A 120 7.51 -14.33 -23.52
C ARG A 120 8.97 -14.35 -23.96
N GLU A 121 9.24 -14.75 -25.21
CA GLU A 121 10.60 -14.78 -25.74
C GLU A 121 11.23 -13.37 -25.82
N LEU A 122 10.39 -12.31 -25.81
CA LEU A 122 10.84 -10.93 -25.88
C LEU A 122 11.27 -10.34 -24.53
N VAL A 123 10.90 -10.97 -23.41
CA VAL A 123 11.20 -10.47 -22.06
C VAL A 123 11.78 -11.55 -21.14
N MET A 124 11.30 -12.77 -21.22
CA MET A 124 11.75 -13.91 -20.43
C MET A 124 11.61 -15.21 -21.24
N PRO A 125 12.65 -15.61 -21.99
CA PRO A 125 12.64 -16.81 -22.82
C PRO A 125 12.30 -18.08 -22.04
N GLN A 126 11.69 -19.07 -22.70
CA GLN A 126 11.33 -20.36 -22.08
C GLN A 126 12.55 -21.08 -21.47
N ALA A 127 13.74 -20.86 -22.03
CA ALA A 127 14.97 -21.43 -21.49
C ALA A 127 15.22 -21.05 -20.01
N VAL A 128 14.67 -19.93 -19.55
CA VAL A 128 14.80 -19.48 -18.13
C VAL A 128 14.12 -20.45 -17.18
N ASP A 129 13.04 -21.12 -17.61
CA ASP A 129 12.30 -22.07 -16.76
C ASP A 129 13.14 -23.32 -16.40
N LEU A 130 14.21 -23.59 -17.14
CA LEU A 130 15.14 -24.70 -16.86
C LEU A 130 16.02 -24.44 -15.63
N VAL A 131 16.24 -23.17 -15.30
CA VAL A 131 17.21 -22.77 -14.26
C VAL A 131 16.57 -21.94 -13.14
N LEU A 132 15.50 -21.20 -13.44
CA LEU A 132 14.85 -20.29 -12.50
C LEU A 132 13.57 -20.91 -11.94
N PRO A 133 13.46 -21.12 -10.61
CA PRO A 133 12.21 -21.58 -10.02
C PRO A 133 11.05 -20.61 -10.30
N PRO A 134 9.82 -21.12 -10.62
CA PRO A 134 8.67 -20.28 -10.96
C PRO A 134 8.33 -19.22 -9.91
N PHE A 135 8.49 -19.52 -8.62
CA PHE A 135 8.20 -18.58 -7.54
C PHE A 135 9.07 -17.32 -7.62
N VAL A 136 10.32 -17.43 -8.12
CA VAL A 136 11.23 -16.28 -8.26
C VAL A 136 10.70 -15.30 -9.30
N ASN A 137 10.16 -15.80 -10.41
CA ASN A 137 9.54 -14.94 -11.43
C ASN A 137 8.37 -14.14 -10.84
N HIS A 138 7.49 -14.81 -10.09
CA HIS A 138 6.39 -14.12 -9.41
C HIS A 138 6.90 -13.15 -8.34
N ALA A 139 7.91 -13.52 -7.57
CA ALA A 139 8.48 -12.67 -6.54
C ALA A 139 8.98 -11.32 -7.09
N ILE A 140 9.63 -11.32 -8.26
CA ILE A 140 10.21 -10.11 -8.86
C ILE A 140 9.26 -9.33 -9.78
N HIS A 141 8.11 -9.90 -10.20
CA HIS A 141 7.18 -9.26 -11.13
C HIS A 141 5.74 -9.15 -10.61
N THR A 142 5.31 -9.97 -9.63
CA THR A 142 3.94 -9.95 -9.07
C THR A 142 3.94 -9.53 -7.62
N ASP A 143 4.77 -10.15 -6.77
CA ASP A 143 4.73 -9.94 -5.32
C ASP A 143 5.19 -8.54 -4.94
N ILE A 144 5.98 -7.88 -5.79
CA ILE A 144 6.32 -6.46 -5.69
C ILE A 144 5.07 -5.56 -5.64
N LEU A 145 3.98 -5.93 -6.34
CA LEU A 145 2.70 -5.21 -6.27
C LEU A 145 1.95 -5.49 -4.97
N ILE A 146 2.02 -6.72 -4.47
CA ILE A 146 1.40 -7.09 -3.19
C ILE A 146 2.02 -6.27 -2.06
N VAL A 147 3.35 -6.11 -2.06
CA VAL A 147 4.05 -5.27 -1.09
C VAL A 147 3.57 -3.82 -1.17
N VAL A 148 3.48 -3.26 -2.38
CA VAL A 148 3.00 -1.88 -2.60
C VAL A 148 1.54 -1.71 -2.15
N ALA A 149 0.66 -2.66 -2.47
CA ALA A 149 -0.75 -2.62 -2.08
C ALA A 149 -0.92 -2.71 -0.56
N LEU A 150 -0.21 -3.65 0.08
CA LEU A 150 -0.25 -3.81 1.52
C LEU A 150 0.32 -2.60 2.25
N GLU A 151 1.38 -1.97 1.72
CA GLU A 151 1.92 -0.74 2.29
C GLU A 151 0.90 0.41 2.26
N LEU A 152 0.15 0.57 1.17
CA LEU A 152 -0.93 1.56 1.12
C LEU A 152 -2.03 1.31 2.15
N LEU A 153 -2.33 0.03 2.44
CA LEU A 153 -3.39 -0.37 3.38
C LEU A 153 -2.91 -0.39 4.84
N LEU A 154 -1.67 -0.78 5.07
CA LEU A 154 -1.13 -1.10 6.38
C LEU A 154 -0.11 -0.07 6.88
N GLY A 155 0.51 0.68 5.98
CA GLY A 155 1.58 1.61 6.26
C GLY A 155 1.19 2.74 7.21
N ASP A 156 2.18 3.30 7.88
CA ASP A 156 2.02 4.48 8.74
C ASP A 156 1.95 5.74 7.87
N LYS A 157 0.80 6.37 7.89
CA LYS A 157 0.48 7.45 6.95
C LYS A 157 0.92 8.79 7.52
N LYS A 158 2.17 9.12 7.36
CA LYS A 158 2.65 10.48 7.54
C LYS A 158 2.60 11.21 6.20
N LYS A 159 2.14 12.46 6.25
CA LYS A 159 1.85 13.34 5.11
C LYS A 159 2.76 13.12 3.92
N PRO A 160 2.19 12.99 2.70
CA PRO A 160 2.98 13.01 1.48
C PRO A 160 3.84 14.28 1.44
N HIS A 161 5.03 14.13 1.00
CA HIS A 161 6.17 15.02 1.05
C HIS A 161 5.90 16.51 0.85
N SER A 162 6.39 17.31 1.79
CA SER A 162 6.52 18.76 1.63
C SER A 162 7.47 19.21 0.50
N LYS A 163 8.11 18.27 -0.22
CA LYS A 163 9.12 18.52 -1.25
C LYS A 163 8.83 17.79 -2.56
N ARG A 164 7.60 17.93 -3.09
CA ARG A 164 7.20 17.30 -4.36
C ARG A 164 8.22 17.53 -5.50
N ASN A 165 8.74 18.74 -5.64
CA ASN A 165 9.72 19.04 -6.69
C ASN A 165 11.02 18.24 -6.53
N ALA A 166 11.49 18.03 -5.30
CA ALA A 166 12.66 17.19 -5.06
C ALA A 166 12.39 15.73 -5.45
N SER A 167 11.20 15.18 -5.12
CA SER A 167 10.82 13.82 -5.52
C SER A 167 10.77 13.67 -7.05
N LEU A 168 10.21 14.65 -7.76
CA LEU A 168 10.18 14.64 -9.23
C LEU A 168 11.60 14.69 -9.84
N CYS A 169 12.49 15.51 -9.28
CA CYS A 169 13.88 15.57 -9.71
C CYS A 169 14.62 14.23 -9.46
N TRP A 170 14.39 13.59 -8.29
CA TRP A 170 14.99 12.30 -7.99
C TRP A 170 14.47 11.19 -8.89
N LEU A 171 13.16 11.13 -9.15
CA LEU A 171 12.58 10.18 -10.10
C LEU A 171 13.18 10.39 -11.49
N GLY A 172 13.29 11.66 -11.95
CA GLY A 172 13.95 12.00 -13.20
C GLY A 172 15.41 11.56 -13.25
N ALA A 173 16.17 11.74 -12.15
CA ALA A 173 17.55 11.29 -12.07
C ALA A 173 17.66 9.76 -12.20
N VAL A 174 16.77 8.99 -11.54
CA VAL A 174 16.71 7.51 -11.69
C VAL A 174 16.44 7.13 -13.14
N ILE A 175 15.48 7.77 -13.80
CA ILE A 175 15.14 7.52 -15.22
C ILE A 175 16.35 7.80 -16.12
N VAL A 176 17.02 8.95 -15.96
CA VAL A 176 18.17 9.33 -16.77
C VAL A 176 19.34 8.36 -16.58
N VAL A 177 19.65 8.01 -15.32
CA VAL A 177 20.74 7.06 -15.02
C VAL A 177 20.40 5.68 -15.58
N TYR A 178 19.15 5.22 -15.44
CA TYR A 178 18.74 3.94 -16.01
C TYR A 178 18.84 3.94 -17.55
N TYR A 179 18.39 5.00 -18.21
CA TYR A 179 18.50 5.08 -19.69
C TYR A 179 19.95 5.18 -20.15
N ALA A 180 20.83 5.83 -19.39
CA ALA A 180 22.26 5.83 -19.67
C ALA A 180 22.85 4.41 -19.58
N VAL A 181 22.49 3.62 -18.57
CA VAL A 181 22.89 2.21 -18.45
C VAL A 181 22.31 1.38 -19.59
N PHE A 182 21.00 1.55 -19.88
CA PHE A 182 20.30 0.81 -20.93
C PHE A 182 20.90 1.04 -22.32
N LEU A 183 21.06 2.31 -22.74
CA LEU A 183 21.66 2.66 -24.03
C LEU A 183 23.17 2.38 -24.05
N GLY A 184 23.86 2.65 -22.95
CA GLY A 184 25.30 2.35 -22.82
C GLY A 184 25.59 0.86 -22.99
N THR A 185 24.71 -0.03 -22.49
CA THR A 185 24.82 -1.47 -22.72
C THR A 185 24.74 -1.79 -24.21
N TYR A 186 23.76 -1.22 -24.93
CA TYR A 186 23.67 -1.45 -26.38
C TYR A 186 24.89 -0.93 -27.13
N TYR A 187 25.35 0.28 -26.85
CA TYR A 187 26.53 0.85 -27.53
C TYR A 187 27.83 0.10 -27.23
N SER A 188 27.96 -0.50 -26.04
CA SER A 188 29.15 -1.23 -25.66
C SER A 188 29.17 -2.70 -26.12
N THR A 189 27.99 -3.35 -26.21
CA THR A 189 27.87 -4.79 -26.49
C THR A 189 27.23 -5.12 -27.84
N GLY A 190 26.56 -4.15 -28.48
CA GLY A 190 25.72 -4.36 -29.68
C GLY A 190 24.40 -5.12 -29.39
N ARG A 191 24.11 -5.43 -28.10
CA ARG A 191 22.95 -6.24 -27.71
C ARG A 191 22.02 -5.46 -26.80
N TRP A 192 20.70 -5.59 -27.03
CA TRP A 192 19.70 -4.99 -26.16
C TRP A 192 19.51 -5.82 -24.88
N ILE A 193 19.26 -5.14 -23.76
CA ILE A 193 18.90 -5.78 -22.49
C ILE A 193 17.59 -6.56 -22.63
N TYR A 194 16.60 -6.00 -23.34
CA TYR A 194 15.32 -6.63 -23.64
C TYR A 194 15.21 -6.95 -25.12
N ALA A 195 14.91 -8.20 -25.46
CA ALA A 195 14.85 -8.68 -26.84
C ALA A 195 13.80 -7.95 -27.70
N ILE A 196 12.72 -7.43 -27.09
CA ILE A 196 11.68 -6.65 -27.78
C ILE A 196 12.25 -5.45 -28.54
N PHE A 197 13.36 -4.86 -28.08
CA PHE A 197 14.00 -3.73 -28.75
C PHE A 197 14.62 -4.10 -30.09
N ASN A 198 14.86 -5.39 -30.36
CA ASN A 198 15.31 -5.85 -31.69
C ASN A 198 14.25 -5.70 -32.76
N LEU A 199 12.94 -5.71 -32.38
CA LEU A 199 11.82 -5.61 -33.30
C LEU A 199 11.60 -4.17 -33.80
N TRP A 200 12.09 -3.17 -33.09
CA TRP A 200 11.78 -1.76 -33.29
C TRP A 200 12.88 -1.00 -34.00
N ASN A 201 12.48 -0.02 -34.81
CA ASN A 201 13.40 1.00 -35.33
C ASN A 201 13.72 2.06 -34.27
N TRP A 202 14.65 2.98 -34.56
CA TRP A 202 15.10 3.98 -33.58
C TRP A 202 13.98 4.93 -33.13
N THR A 203 13.06 5.29 -34.03
CA THR A 203 11.92 6.15 -33.69
C THR A 203 11.00 5.47 -32.71
N GLU A 204 10.66 4.21 -32.93
CA GLU A 204 9.80 3.40 -32.04
C GLU A 204 10.44 3.22 -30.66
N ARG A 205 11.75 2.94 -30.62
CA ARG A 205 12.53 2.85 -29.37
C ARG A 205 12.48 4.15 -28.59
N ALA A 206 12.70 5.30 -29.27
CA ALA A 206 12.64 6.61 -28.64
C ALA A 206 11.23 6.92 -28.10
N ILE A 207 10.18 6.65 -28.87
CA ILE A 207 8.79 6.81 -28.44
C ILE A 207 8.52 5.95 -27.21
N PHE A 208 8.93 4.68 -27.22
CA PHE A 208 8.75 3.78 -26.07
C PHE A 208 9.44 4.30 -24.80
N LEU A 209 10.68 4.75 -24.89
CA LEU A 209 11.41 5.32 -23.76
C LEU A 209 10.72 6.59 -23.21
N VAL A 210 10.26 7.48 -24.09
CA VAL A 210 9.51 8.68 -23.69
C VAL A 210 8.20 8.29 -22.99
N LEU A 211 7.42 7.37 -23.57
CA LEU A 211 6.16 6.90 -22.96
C LEU A 211 6.38 6.27 -21.59
N ASN A 212 7.45 5.50 -21.42
CA ASN A 212 7.81 4.94 -20.11
C ASN A 212 8.17 6.02 -19.09
N ALA A 213 8.95 7.02 -19.49
CA ALA A 213 9.28 8.14 -18.61
C ALA A 213 8.02 8.91 -18.18
N VAL A 214 7.15 9.25 -19.14
CA VAL A 214 5.85 9.90 -18.84
C VAL A 214 4.98 9.01 -17.95
N GLY A 215 4.92 7.71 -18.24
CA GLY A 215 4.19 6.74 -17.43
C GLY A 215 4.66 6.70 -15.97
N LEU A 216 5.96 6.71 -15.72
CA LEU A 216 6.53 6.78 -14.37
C LEU A 216 6.11 8.05 -13.62
N TYR A 217 6.11 9.21 -14.29
CA TYR A 217 5.61 10.45 -13.69
C TYR A 217 4.10 10.39 -13.40
N ILE A 218 3.30 9.83 -14.32
CA ILE A 218 1.87 9.62 -14.08
C ILE A 218 1.66 8.71 -12.86
N LEU A 219 2.38 7.59 -12.78
CA LEU A 219 2.29 6.66 -11.66
C LEU A 219 2.76 7.29 -10.34
N PHE A 220 3.73 8.19 -10.36
CA PHE A 220 4.11 8.98 -9.20
C PHE A 220 2.92 9.82 -8.67
N PHE A 221 2.20 10.52 -9.54
CA PHE A 221 1.02 11.28 -9.14
C PHE A 221 -0.14 10.40 -8.68
N VAL A 222 -0.35 9.26 -9.35
CA VAL A 222 -1.33 8.25 -8.91
C VAL A 222 -0.98 7.74 -7.50
N GLY A 223 0.30 7.46 -7.24
CA GLY A 223 0.78 7.04 -5.92
C GLY A 223 0.57 8.08 -4.83
N ALA A 224 0.85 9.35 -5.13
CA ALA A 224 0.61 10.44 -4.20
C ALA A 224 -0.89 10.56 -3.85
N HIS A 225 -1.76 10.48 -4.85
CA HIS A 225 -3.21 10.50 -4.64
C HIS A 225 -3.71 9.26 -3.87
N ALA A 226 -3.21 8.07 -4.18
CA ALA A 226 -3.55 6.84 -3.46
C ALA A 226 -3.16 6.91 -1.97
N GLN A 227 -2.01 7.51 -1.64
CA GLN A 227 -1.58 7.73 -0.27
C GLN A 227 -2.49 8.73 0.46
N GLU A 228 -2.92 9.82 -0.20
CA GLU A 228 -3.88 10.78 0.36
C GLU A 228 -5.23 10.13 0.68
N LEU A 229 -5.78 9.33 -0.24
CA LEU A 229 -7.02 8.58 -0.04
C LEU A 229 -6.90 7.59 1.13
N ALA A 230 -5.79 6.88 1.19
CA ALA A 230 -5.53 5.94 2.26
C ALA A 230 -5.41 6.64 3.62
N GLU A 231 -4.78 7.82 3.71
CA GLU A 231 -4.73 8.65 4.93
C GLU A 231 -6.14 9.11 5.37
N GLN A 232 -6.96 9.57 4.43
CA GLN A 232 -8.35 9.95 4.71
C GLN A 232 -9.16 8.78 5.26
N TYR A 233 -9.04 7.60 4.65
CA TYR A 233 -9.72 6.39 5.13
C TYR A 233 -9.33 6.03 6.58
N HIS A 234 -8.04 6.10 6.91
CA HIS A 234 -7.57 5.82 8.27
C HIS A 234 -8.09 6.83 9.29
N LYS A 235 -8.11 8.12 8.97
CA LYS A 235 -8.68 9.18 9.83
C LYS A 235 -10.16 8.94 10.10
N ILE A 236 -10.93 8.58 9.06
CA ILE A 236 -12.37 8.29 9.22
C ILE A 236 -12.56 7.06 10.12
N LYS A 237 -11.77 6.01 9.92
CA LYS A 237 -11.82 4.78 10.74
C LYS A 237 -11.48 5.08 12.21
N GLU A 238 -10.44 5.83 12.48
CA GLU A 238 -10.02 6.22 13.81
C GLU A 238 -11.08 7.05 14.53
N ASN A 239 -11.65 8.05 13.85
CA ASN A 239 -12.74 8.86 14.39
C ASN A 239 -14.00 8.04 14.73
N ARG A 240 -14.32 7.03 13.89
CA ARG A 240 -15.44 6.11 14.20
C ARG A 240 -15.16 5.26 15.45
N MET A 241 -13.95 4.72 15.56
CA MET A 241 -13.55 3.91 16.72
C MET A 241 -13.55 4.71 18.02
N THR A 242 -13.10 5.96 17.98
CA THR A 242 -13.11 6.88 19.13
C THR A 242 -14.55 7.21 19.56
N LYS A 243 -15.45 7.48 18.60
CA LYS A 243 -16.86 7.73 18.90
C LYS A 243 -17.55 6.51 19.53
N LEU A 244 -17.24 5.29 19.05
CA LEU A 244 -17.79 4.05 19.62
C LEU A 244 -17.28 3.82 21.06
N LYS A 245 -15.99 4.06 21.32
CA LYS A 245 -15.43 3.97 22.67
C LYS A 245 -16.08 4.98 23.64
N ASN A 246 -16.18 6.23 23.21
CA ASN A 246 -16.78 7.28 24.05
C ASN A 246 -18.28 7.07 24.27
N GLY A 247 -19.03 6.64 23.25
CA GLY A 247 -20.44 6.28 23.36
C GLY A 247 -20.69 5.03 24.22
N GLY A 248 -19.76 4.08 24.24
CA GLY A 248 -19.79 2.92 25.14
C GLY A 248 -19.54 3.30 26.60
N LEU A 249 -18.54 4.16 26.86
CA LEU A 249 -18.26 4.66 28.20
C LEU A 249 -19.44 5.45 28.80
N SER A 250 -20.08 6.33 28.03
CA SER A 250 -21.24 7.09 28.50
C SER A 250 -22.46 6.22 28.81
N LYS A 251 -22.62 5.06 28.18
CA LYS A 251 -23.67 4.08 28.51
C LYS A 251 -23.35 3.31 29.81
N ILE A 252 -22.07 3.01 30.05
CA ILE A 252 -21.63 2.32 31.28
C ILE A 252 -21.77 3.24 32.49
N GLU A 253 -21.39 4.52 32.38
CA GLU A 253 -21.60 5.51 33.43
C GLU A 253 -23.09 5.70 33.79
N LYS A 254 -23.95 5.85 32.77
CA LYS A 254 -25.44 5.97 33.01
C LYS A 254 -26.02 4.72 33.65
N ASN A 255 -25.55 3.52 33.32
CA ASN A 255 -26.00 2.28 33.96
C ASN A 255 -25.36 2.07 35.37
N GLY A 256 -24.19 2.61 35.63
CA GLY A 256 -23.56 2.64 36.95
C GLY A 256 -24.34 3.53 37.93
N ASP A 257 -24.75 4.72 37.49
CA ASP A 257 -25.53 5.66 38.31
C ASP A 257 -26.94 5.16 38.64
N ILE A 258 -27.56 4.37 37.76
CA ILE A 258 -28.85 3.73 38.01
C ILE A 258 -28.76 2.63 39.07
N ASN A 259 -27.65 1.86 39.12
CA ASN A 259 -27.47 0.81 40.12
C ASN A 259 -27.06 1.36 41.50
N THR A 260 -26.37 2.47 41.59
CA THR A 260 -26.00 3.10 42.88
C THR A 260 -27.21 3.77 43.55
N ASN A 261 -28.17 4.30 42.77
CA ASN A 261 -29.43 4.86 43.33
C ASN A 261 -30.48 3.81 43.72
N SER A 262 -30.33 2.54 43.31
CA SER A 262 -31.28 1.47 43.71
C SER A 262 -30.88 0.76 45.00
N GLN A 263 -29.70 0.97 45.56
CA GLN A 263 -29.25 0.37 46.81
C GLN A 263 -29.43 1.27 48.05
N GLY A 264 -29.92 2.52 47.87
CA GLY A 264 -30.02 3.51 48.96
C GLY A 264 -31.40 3.60 49.64
N ASN A 265 -32.43 2.84 49.26
CA ASN A 265 -33.80 3.00 49.82
C ASN A 265 -34.43 1.67 50.26
N ASN A 266 -33.73 0.88 51.04
CA ASN A 266 -34.35 -0.22 51.78
C ASN A 266 -33.89 -0.16 53.27
N GLU A 267 -34.44 0.79 53.99
CA GLU A 267 -34.64 0.67 55.46
C GLU A 267 -35.80 1.52 55.90
N THR A 268 -36.72 0.85 56.63
CA THR A 268 -37.80 1.34 57.47
C THR A 268 -39.06 1.92 56.80
N LYS A 269 -40.13 1.11 56.74
CA LYS A 269 -41.32 1.30 57.59
C LYS A 269 -42.34 0.18 57.32
N GLU A 270 -42.51 -0.62 58.36
CA GLU A 270 -43.75 -1.37 58.65
C GLU A 270 -44.90 -0.40 58.96
N ASP A 271 -46.11 -0.96 58.76
CA ASP A 271 -47.40 -0.49 59.22
C ASP A 271 -48.13 0.60 58.40
N ASN A 272 -49.11 0.24 57.62
CA ASN A 272 -50.53 0.33 57.98
C ASN A 272 -51.42 -0.18 56.83
N MET A 273 -52.32 -1.06 57.27
CA MET A 273 -53.48 -1.56 56.56
C MET A 273 -54.49 -0.42 56.32
N ALA A 274 -55.13 -0.51 55.21
CA ALA A 274 -56.58 -0.46 55.06
C ALA A 274 -57.10 0.36 53.86
N ASN A 275 -57.87 -0.34 53.09
CA ASN A 275 -59.16 0.06 52.50
C ASN A 275 -59.31 0.86 51.21
N PHE A 276 -59.91 0.11 50.32
CA PHE A 276 -61.11 0.41 49.51
C PHE A 276 -61.01 1.18 48.18
N GLN A 277 -61.46 0.40 47.20
CA GLN A 277 -62.53 0.66 46.17
C GLN A 277 -62.24 1.50 44.93
N ASP A 278 -62.44 0.76 43.85
CA ASP A 278 -63.34 1.06 42.70
C ASP A 278 -63.18 2.39 41.93
N GLY A 279 -63.10 2.22 40.65
CA GLY A 279 -63.41 3.26 39.69
C GLY A 279 -62.82 3.07 38.31
N GLY A 280 -63.63 2.56 37.42
CA GLY A 280 -63.37 2.17 36.04
C GLY A 280 -62.99 3.29 35.07
N PRO A 281 -63.07 3.03 33.77
CA PRO A 281 -62.17 3.59 32.75
C PRO A 281 -62.76 4.81 32.05
N SER A 282 -61.88 5.71 31.57
CA SER A 282 -62.32 6.64 30.52
C SER A 282 -61.15 7.20 29.70
N LYS A 283 -61.25 6.87 28.40
CA LYS A 283 -61.06 7.75 27.22
C LYS A 283 -59.67 8.35 26.92
N ILE A 284 -59.11 7.85 25.88
CA ILE A 284 -58.56 8.42 24.61
C ILE A 284 -58.75 9.95 24.49
N GLU A 285 -57.63 10.66 24.27
CA GLU A 285 -57.58 11.79 23.34
C GLU A 285 -56.21 11.89 22.69
N GLU A 286 -56.22 11.76 21.37
CA GLU A 286 -55.21 12.18 20.40
C GLU A 286 -55.09 13.71 20.42
N ASN A 287 -53.86 14.17 20.21
CA ASN A 287 -53.43 15.36 19.44
C ASN A 287 -52.05 15.75 19.95
N GLY A 288 -51.06 15.89 19.15
CA GLY A 288 -50.88 16.42 17.84
C GLY A 288 -49.42 16.89 17.70
N ALA A 289 -48.99 16.91 16.50
CA ALA A 289 -47.90 17.73 15.99
C ALA A 289 -46.46 17.13 15.99
N ILE A 290 -46.24 16.44 14.91
CA ILE A 290 -44.94 16.23 14.27
C ILE A 290 -44.37 17.58 13.83
N LYS A 291 -43.24 18.00 14.41
CA LYS A 291 -42.37 19.00 13.79
C LYS A 291 -41.23 18.28 13.06
N HIS A 292 -41.36 18.25 11.74
CA HIS A 292 -40.29 17.96 10.81
C HIS A 292 -39.12 18.91 11.03
N GLN A 293 -37.95 18.37 11.24
CA GLN A 293 -36.70 19.08 11.10
C GLN A 293 -35.99 18.54 9.82
N GLU A 294 -36.29 19.21 8.71
CA GLU A 294 -35.47 19.17 7.49
C GLU A 294 -34.10 19.80 7.78
N SER A 295 -33.06 19.00 7.86
CA SER A 295 -31.68 19.44 7.73
C SER A 295 -30.73 18.24 7.65
N ASN A 296 -30.79 17.43 6.60
CA ASN A 296 -29.69 16.50 6.24
C ASN A 296 -29.74 16.06 4.77
N GLY A 297 -30.48 16.76 3.90
CA GLY A 297 -30.59 16.39 2.46
C GLY A 297 -29.43 16.79 1.57
N GLU A 298 -28.57 17.69 1.99
CA GLU A 298 -27.57 18.29 1.07
C GLU A 298 -26.17 17.68 1.13
N LYS A 299 -25.85 16.88 2.14
CA LYS A 299 -24.55 16.19 2.22
C LYS A 299 -24.49 14.79 1.58
N LEU A 300 -25.61 14.23 1.18
CA LEU A 300 -25.68 12.89 0.55
C LEU A 300 -25.60 12.92 -0.98
N ARG A 301 -25.72 14.08 -1.62
CA ARG A 301 -25.63 14.21 -3.09
C ARG A 301 -24.19 14.21 -3.66
N LYS A 302 -23.16 14.32 -2.83
CA LYS A 302 -21.76 14.30 -3.30
C LYS A 302 -21.14 12.91 -3.43
N TYR A 303 -21.82 11.86 -2.96
CA TYR A 303 -21.28 10.47 -2.98
C TYR A 303 -22.01 9.52 -3.93
N SER A 304 -23.05 9.95 -4.63
CA SER A 304 -23.77 9.11 -5.61
C SER A 304 -23.07 9.00 -6.99
N GLY A 305 -21.93 9.65 -7.16
CA GLY A 305 -21.17 9.61 -8.41
C GLY A 305 -20.24 8.38 -8.57
N LEU A 306 -19.94 7.68 -7.50
CA LEU A 306 -18.99 6.56 -7.52
C LEU A 306 -19.59 5.17 -7.74
N THR A 307 -20.92 5.04 -7.63
CA THR A 307 -21.62 3.76 -7.82
C THR A 307 -22.03 3.50 -9.27
N ARG A 308 -21.85 4.46 -10.19
CA ARG A 308 -22.23 4.31 -11.62
C ARG A 308 -21.10 3.90 -12.54
N ILE A 309 -19.91 3.65 -12.04
CA ILE A 309 -18.75 3.20 -12.87
C ILE A 309 -18.65 1.67 -12.94
N CYS A 310 -19.37 0.92 -12.08
CA CYS A 310 -19.34 -0.54 -12.08
C CYS A 310 -20.42 -1.22 -12.96
N GLU A 311 -21.32 -0.49 -13.63
CA GLU A 311 -22.41 -1.07 -14.43
C GLU A 311 -22.27 -0.86 -15.92
N ARG A 312 -21.06 -0.61 -16.43
CA ARG A 312 -20.82 -0.51 -17.89
C ARG A 312 -19.60 -1.32 -18.34
N THR A 313 -19.66 -2.63 -18.16
CA THR A 313 -18.72 -3.58 -18.79
C THR A 313 -19.46 -4.72 -19.48
N ASP A 314 -20.54 -4.40 -20.23
CA ASP A 314 -21.17 -5.33 -21.16
C ASP A 314 -21.22 -4.69 -22.56
N LEU A 315 -20.03 -4.50 -23.15
CA LEU A 315 -19.93 -4.04 -24.54
C LEU A 315 -18.62 -4.52 -25.15
N PHE A 316 -18.43 -5.85 -25.21
CA PHE A 316 -17.57 -6.56 -26.16
C PHE A 316 -17.93 -8.05 -26.10
N ALA A 317 -19.09 -8.35 -26.69
CA ALA A 317 -19.42 -9.67 -27.20
C ALA A 317 -19.98 -9.41 -28.59
N ASP A 318 -19.07 -9.55 -29.58
CA ASP A 318 -19.29 -10.06 -30.93
C ASP A 318 -17.94 -10.15 -31.62
#